data_4fad1ba4c188c9b9af59e0763c8dc88b
#
_entry.id   4fad1ba4c188c9b9af59e0763c8dc88b
#
_cell.length_a   1.000
_cell.length_b   1.000
_cell.length_c   1.000
_cell.angle_alpha   90.00
_cell.angle_beta   90.00
_cell.angle_gamma   90.00
#
_symmetry.space_group_name_H-M   'P 1'
#
loop_
_entity.id
_entity.type
_entity.pdbx_description
1 polymer ?
#
loop_
_entity_poly.entity_id
_entity_poly.type
_entity_poly.pdbx_seq_one_letter_code
_entity_poly.pdbx_strand_id
1 'polypeptide(L)'
;MLRALAFVFALSLVAAPTVHGWGPQGHRLVAIVAEHHLTPAVRKSVQGLLGDESLAEVAVWADDYLVGNNQTSYWHYVNIPVDARGYDRDRDCPRQPGVSAGGRGDAWRDCVVDRIRYNQERVADRMLDRADRAVALKFLVHLIGDLHQPFHALGVERGGNGIPVSVFGSPKCGYPDGTRFDCNLHSLWDSELIAHRKLRDRAYAAELERQVAARGWKASGSAAEWAMESHALAKAALLPRHGEADEGYYRAHMAQIDQRLALGGLRLAQALNEALVAPSR
;
A
#
# COMPACT_ATOMS: atom_id res chain seq x y z
N MET A 1 20.65 -17.81 57.03
CA MET A 1 21.06 -17.01 55.85
C MET A 1 20.30 -17.52 54.64
N LEU A 2 19.15 -16.93 54.32
CA LEU A 2 18.38 -17.24 53.10
C LEU A 2 18.89 -16.36 51.94
N ARG A 3 19.38 -16.98 50.88
CA ARG A 3 19.72 -16.29 49.62
C ARG A 3 18.44 -16.19 48.74
N ALA A 4 17.94 -14.98 48.55
CA ALA A 4 16.87 -14.71 47.59
C ALA A 4 17.44 -14.77 46.19
N LEU A 5 16.95 -15.70 45.37
CA LEU A 5 17.18 -15.69 43.92
C LEU A 5 16.20 -14.70 43.27
N ALA A 6 16.73 -13.62 42.72
CA ALA A 6 15.94 -12.72 41.88
C ALA A 6 15.85 -13.33 40.50
N PHE A 7 14.65 -13.73 40.08
CA PHE A 7 14.35 -14.08 38.69
C PHE A 7 14.16 -12.79 37.90
N VAL A 8 15.09 -12.48 37.00
CA VAL A 8 14.94 -11.42 36.00
C VAL A 8 14.12 -12.00 34.83
N PHE A 9 12.86 -11.60 34.74
CA PHE A 9 12.04 -11.88 33.57
C PHE A 9 12.51 -10.94 32.45
N ALA A 10 13.22 -11.47 31.48
CA ALA A 10 13.49 -10.78 30.24
C ALA A 10 12.19 -10.73 29.41
N LEU A 11 11.58 -9.55 29.38
CA LEU A 11 10.42 -9.28 28.52
C LEU A 11 10.95 -9.18 27.09
N SER A 12 10.85 -10.27 26.33
CA SER A 12 11.12 -10.27 24.90
C SER A 12 10.03 -9.43 24.22
N LEU A 13 10.34 -8.19 23.85
CA LEU A 13 9.53 -7.42 22.92
C LEU A 13 9.52 -8.17 21.58
N VAL A 14 8.47 -8.94 21.33
CA VAL A 14 8.17 -9.42 20.00
C VAL A 14 7.68 -8.19 19.22
N ALA A 15 8.56 -7.64 18.39
CA ALA A 15 8.16 -6.62 17.43
C ALA A 15 7.05 -7.24 16.57
N ALA A 16 5.86 -6.65 16.59
CA ALA A 16 4.80 -7.05 15.69
C ALA A 16 5.32 -6.88 14.25
N PRO A 17 5.11 -7.84 13.35
CA PRO A 17 5.50 -7.68 11.97
C PRO A 17 4.79 -6.43 11.44
N THR A 18 5.56 -5.48 10.95
CA THR A 18 5.03 -4.29 10.27
C THR A 18 4.29 -4.76 9.03
N VAL A 19 3.02 -4.41 8.95
CA VAL A 19 2.21 -4.65 7.74
C VAL A 19 2.70 -3.64 6.72
N HIS A 20 3.48 -4.09 5.74
CA HIS A 20 3.88 -3.31 4.60
C HIS A 20 2.88 -3.59 3.48
N GLY A 21 2.52 -2.57 2.71
CA GLY A 21 1.80 -2.70 1.45
C GLY A 21 2.62 -3.41 0.38
N TRP A 22 2.49 -3.01 -0.88
CA TRP A 22 3.51 -3.42 -1.82
C TRP A 22 4.88 -3.20 -1.17
N GLY A 23 5.78 -4.16 -1.27
CA GLY A 23 7.15 -3.95 -0.84
C GLY A 23 7.75 -2.71 -1.55
N PRO A 24 8.93 -2.26 -1.12
CA PRO A 24 9.51 -1.00 -1.62
C PRO A 24 9.55 -0.87 -3.14
N GLN A 25 9.76 -1.98 -3.87
CA GLN A 25 9.77 -1.96 -5.33
C GLN A 25 8.39 -1.65 -5.91
N GLY A 26 7.32 -2.29 -5.40
CA GLY A 26 5.98 -2.08 -5.91
C GLY A 26 5.48 -0.65 -5.69
N HIS A 27 5.73 -0.07 -4.50
CA HIS A 27 5.41 1.34 -4.23
C HIS A 27 6.14 2.30 -5.18
N ARG A 28 7.45 2.07 -5.42
CA ARG A 28 8.19 2.89 -6.39
C ARG A 28 7.67 2.75 -7.80
N LEU A 29 7.25 1.54 -8.22
CA LEU A 29 6.65 1.33 -9.55
C LEU A 29 5.35 2.12 -9.72
N VAL A 30 4.45 2.07 -8.74
CA VAL A 30 3.21 2.89 -8.72
C VAL A 30 3.55 4.38 -8.86
N ALA A 31 4.53 4.86 -8.08
CA ALA A 31 4.95 6.25 -8.13
C ALA A 31 5.58 6.66 -9.46
N ILE A 32 6.46 5.84 -10.05
CA ILE A 32 7.09 6.11 -11.36
C ILE A 32 6.02 6.17 -12.46
N VAL A 33 5.07 5.23 -12.50
CA VAL A 33 3.95 5.27 -13.46
C VAL A 33 3.15 6.56 -13.27
N ALA A 34 2.85 6.94 -12.00
CA ALA A 34 2.14 8.18 -11.74
C ALA A 34 2.89 9.41 -12.26
N GLU A 35 4.19 9.50 -12.06
CA GLU A 35 5.01 10.61 -12.53
C GLU A 35 4.91 10.81 -14.07
N HIS A 36 4.81 9.73 -14.84
CA HIS A 36 4.68 9.82 -16.29
C HIS A 36 3.34 10.45 -16.73
N HIS A 37 2.30 10.31 -15.91
CA HIS A 37 0.93 10.77 -16.21
C HIS A 37 0.54 12.09 -15.51
N LEU A 38 1.47 12.74 -14.78
CA LEU A 38 1.24 14.08 -14.25
C LEU A 38 1.28 15.14 -15.34
N THR A 39 0.34 16.08 -15.28
CA THR A 39 0.43 17.29 -16.13
C THR A 39 1.66 18.11 -15.75
N PRO A 40 2.24 18.91 -16.67
CA PRO A 40 3.41 19.75 -16.36
C PRO A 40 3.19 20.69 -15.18
N ALA A 41 1.98 21.25 -15.04
CA ALA A 41 1.64 22.15 -13.93
C ALA A 41 1.62 21.39 -12.58
N VAL A 42 1.03 20.20 -12.54
CA VAL A 42 0.96 19.37 -11.35
C VAL A 42 2.33 18.84 -10.96
N ARG A 43 3.17 18.42 -11.93
CA ARG A 43 4.56 18.03 -11.68
C ARG A 43 5.33 19.15 -10.97
N LYS A 44 5.18 20.40 -11.41
CA LYS A 44 5.77 21.57 -10.76
C LYS A 44 5.22 21.77 -9.34
N SER A 45 3.93 21.55 -9.12
CA SER A 45 3.31 21.65 -7.78
C SER A 45 3.83 20.55 -6.84
N VAL A 46 3.96 19.32 -7.31
CA VAL A 46 4.56 18.19 -6.55
C VAL A 46 5.98 18.53 -6.16
N GLN A 47 6.81 18.99 -7.10
CA GLN A 47 8.18 19.44 -6.82
C GLN A 47 8.21 20.59 -5.81
N GLY A 48 7.26 21.53 -5.90
CA GLY A 48 7.11 22.61 -4.92
C GLY A 48 6.81 22.14 -3.50
N LEU A 49 6.12 21.01 -3.35
CA LEU A 49 5.83 20.39 -2.05
C LEU A 49 7.01 19.55 -1.54
N LEU A 50 7.56 18.66 -2.37
CA LEU A 50 8.58 17.68 -1.98
C LEU A 50 10.02 18.24 -2.03
N GLY A 51 10.25 19.33 -2.78
CA GLY A 51 11.61 19.81 -3.02
C GLY A 51 12.33 18.92 -4.02
N ASP A 52 13.49 18.40 -3.65
CA ASP A 52 14.32 17.56 -4.54
C ASP A 52 13.92 16.09 -4.55
N GLU A 53 13.00 15.68 -3.66
CA GLU A 53 12.50 14.29 -3.62
C GLU A 53 11.49 14.02 -4.76
N SER A 54 11.64 12.89 -5.46
CA SER A 54 10.65 12.36 -6.42
C SER A 54 9.50 11.63 -5.71
N LEU A 55 8.40 11.36 -6.43
CA LEU A 55 7.33 10.51 -5.89
C LEU A 55 7.84 9.10 -5.56
N ALA A 56 8.78 8.57 -6.37
CA ALA A 56 9.35 7.25 -6.14
C ALA A 56 10.22 7.18 -4.87
N GLU A 57 10.94 8.24 -4.54
CA GLU A 57 11.75 8.31 -3.31
C GLU A 57 10.88 8.39 -2.06
N VAL A 58 9.75 9.08 -2.11
CA VAL A 58 8.84 9.20 -0.96
C VAL A 58 7.81 8.07 -0.88
N ALA A 59 7.77 7.16 -1.84
CA ALA A 59 6.72 6.15 -1.95
C ALA A 59 6.66 5.17 -0.77
N VAL A 60 7.77 4.95 -0.06
CA VAL A 60 7.86 4.08 1.13
C VAL A 60 7.84 4.85 2.45
N TRP A 61 7.80 6.17 2.40
CA TRP A 61 7.91 7.02 3.58
C TRP A 61 6.86 6.72 4.66
N ALA A 62 5.63 6.34 4.28
CA ALA A 62 4.56 6.08 5.23
C ALA A 62 4.82 4.82 6.07
N ASP A 63 5.50 3.81 5.53
CA ASP A 63 5.97 2.65 6.27
C ASP A 63 7.05 3.02 7.28
N ASP A 64 8.03 3.84 6.88
CA ASP A 64 9.06 4.34 7.79
C ASP A 64 8.44 5.20 8.91
N TYR A 65 7.38 5.95 8.58
CA TYR A 65 6.64 6.78 9.53
C TYR A 65 5.91 5.96 10.61
N LEU A 66 5.58 4.68 10.35
CA LEU A 66 5.00 3.79 11.36
C LEU A 66 5.91 3.62 12.58
N VAL A 67 7.24 3.74 12.41
CA VAL A 67 8.19 3.70 13.52
C VAL A 67 7.93 4.89 14.45
N GLY A 68 7.34 4.65 15.60
CA GLY A 68 6.91 5.69 16.57
C GLY A 68 5.51 6.26 16.33
N ASN A 69 4.80 5.86 15.27
CA ASN A 69 3.45 6.31 14.90
C ASN A 69 2.51 5.15 14.61
N ASN A 70 2.54 4.10 15.43
CA ASN A 70 1.81 2.84 15.22
C ASN A 70 0.29 3.02 15.03
N GLN A 71 -0.29 4.14 15.48
CA GLN A 71 -1.70 4.48 15.27
C GLN A 71 -2.05 4.64 13.79
N THR A 72 -1.08 4.92 12.91
CA THR A 72 -1.30 5.04 11.47
C THR A 72 -1.33 3.69 10.75
N SER A 73 -1.02 2.58 11.41
CA SER A 73 -1.02 1.24 10.82
C SER A 73 -2.37 0.86 10.21
N TYR A 74 -3.47 1.28 10.84
CA TYR A 74 -4.82 1.04 10.33
C TYR A 74 -5.11 1.77 9.00
N TRP A 75 -4.34 2.79 8.65
CA TRP A 75 -4.54 3.57 7.44
C TRP A 75 -4.11 2.82 6.17
N HIS A 76 -3.30 1.78 6.31
CA HIS A 76 -2.67 1.07 5.19
C HIS A 76 -3.56 0.00 4.56
N TYR A 77 -4.66 -0.39 5.19
CA TYR A 77 -5.53 -1.47 4.73
C TYR A 77 -7.02 -1.23 5.00
N VAL A 78 -7.84 -2.11 4.45
CA VAL A 78 -9.27 -2.21 4.76
C VAL A 78 -9.66 -3.69 4.90
N ASN A 79 -10.36 -4.04 5.97
CA ASN A 79 -10.72 -5.43 6.28
C ASN A 79 -12.11 -5.79 5.73
N ILE A 80 -12.20 -6.11 4.45
CA ILE A 80 -13.44 -6.53 3.81
C ILE A 80 -13.61 -8.04 4.01
N PRO A 81 -14.73 -8.53 4.59
CA PRO A 81 -15.01 -9.97 4.74
C PRO A 81 -14.97 -10.68 3.39
N VAL A 82 -14.47 -11.92 3.36
CA VAL A 82 -14.26 -12.69 2.11
C VAL A 82 -15.52 -12.94 1.31
N ASP A 83 -16.68 -12.99 1.98
CA ASP A 83 -18.00 -13.20 1.40
C ASP A 83 -18.77 -11.90 1.11
N ALA A 84 -18.17 -10.74 1.43
CA ALA A 84 -18.79 -9.45 1.16
C ALA A 84 -19.02 -9.23 -0.33
N ARG A 85 -20.22 -8.74 -0.66
CA ARG A 85 -20.62 -8.43 -2.05
C ARG A 85 -20.37 -6.98 -2.44
N GLY A 86 -19.94 -6.13 -1.50
CA GLY A 86 -19.66 -4.73 -1.67
C GLY A 86 -18.99 -4.14 -0.44
N TYR A 87 -18.35 -3.00 -0.64
CA TYR A 87 -17.77 -2.22 0.44
C TYR A 87 -18.86 -1.58 1.30
N ASP A 88 -18.74 -1.73 2.61
CA ASP A 88 -19.57 -1.07 3.60
C ASP A 88 -18.67 -0.31 4.58
N ARG A 89 -18.79 1.03 4.57
CA ARG A 89 -17.92 1.91 5.37
C ARG A 89 -18.04 1.65 6.87
N ASP A 90 -19.24 1.29 7.35
CA ASP A 90 -19.45 1.07 8.79
C ASP A 90 -18.87 -0.26 9.25
N ARG A 91 -18.93 -1.26 8.41
CA ARG A 91 -18.39 -2.60 8.66
C ARG A 91 -16.88 -2.65 8.44
N ASP A 92 -16.38 -2.11 7.30
CA ASP A 92 -15.03 -2.39 6.78
C ASP A 92 -14.01 -1.33 7.23
N CYS A 93 -14.48 -0.13 7.57
CA CYS A 93 -13.64 1.01 7.93
C CYS A 93 -14.05 1.57 9.32
N PRO A 94 -13.89 0.80 10.40
CA PRO A 94 -14.28 1.26 11.73
C PRO A 94 -13.36 2.38 12.22
N ARG A 95 -13.85 3.16 13.17
CA ARG A 95 -13.00 4.06 13.95
C ARG A 95 -12.17 3.25 14.94
N GLN A 96 -10.90 3.56 15.04
CA GLN A 96 -10.02 2.91 16.00
C GLN A 96 -10.03 3.69 17.32
N PRO A 97 -10.27 3.04 18.47
CA PRO A 97 -10.21 3.68 19.77
C PRO A 97 -8.83 4.30 20.03
N GLY A 98 -8.81 5.56 20.43
CA GLY A 98 -7.56 6.28 20.73
C GLY A 98 -6.79 6.81 19.52
N VAL A 99 -7.25 6.55 18.31
CA VAL A 99 -6.67 7.14 17.09
C VAL A 99 -7.35 8.48 16.83
N SER A 100 -6.56 9.55 16.77
CA SER A 100 -7.08 10.89 16.45
C SER A 100 -7.52 10.96 15.01
N ALA A 101 -8.72 11.47 14.79
CA ALA A 101 -9.29 11.62 13.44
C ALA A 101 -8.64 12.70 12.57
N GLY A 102 -7.48 13.26 12.97
CA GLY A 102 -6.76 14.28 12.20
C GLY A 102 -7.61 15.52 11.90
N GLY A 103 -7.80 16.37 12.87
CA GLY A 103 -8.14 17.79 12.73
C GLY A 103 -9.53 18.22 12.28
N ARG A 104 -10.32 17.41 11.58
CA ARG A 104 -11.70 17.75 11.16
C ARG A 104 -12.77 16.85 11.80
N GLY A 105 -12.61 16.53 13.09
CA GLY A 105 -13.64 15.83 13.85
C GLY A 105 -13.98 14.45 13.28
N ASP A 106 -15.21 14.04 13.47
CA ASP A 106 -15.71 12.69 13.21
C ASP A 106 -15.92 12.29 11.74
N ALA A 107 -15.47 13.08 10.76
CA ALA A 107 -15.74 12.85 9.35
C ALA A 107 -14.96 11.64 8.77
N TRP A 108 -13.75 11.38 9.28
CA TRP A 108 -12.81 10.41 8.73
C TRP A 108 -12.63 9.19 9.62
N ARG A 109 -12.46 8.04 8.99
CA ARG A 109 -12.23 6.74 9.66
C ARG A 109 -10.82 6.24 9.43
N ASP A 110 -10.47 5.14 10.09
CA ASP A 110 -9.12 4.59 10.12
C ASP A 110 -9.02 3.37 9.21
N CYS A 111 -9.09 3.59 7.92
CA CYS A 111 -8.78 2.60 6.89
C CYS A 111 -8.26 3.31 5.63
N VAL A 112 -7.61 2.56 4.75
CA VAL A 112 -6.99 3.09 3.54
C VAL A 112 -7.98 3.85 2.64
N VAL A 113 -9.24 3.40 2.53
CA VAL A 113 -10.28 4.04 1.69
C VAL A 113 -10.56 5.47 2.13
N ASP A 114 -10.80 5.67 3.43
CA ASP A 114 -11.06 7.01 3.98
C ASP A 114 -9.78 7.87 4.00
N ARG A 115 -8.62 7.27 4.29
CA ARG A 115 -7.35 7.99 4.41
C ARG A 115 -6.77 8.43 3.06
N ILE A 116 -7.05 7.75 1.97
CA ILE A 116 -6.77 8.25 0.60
C ILE A 116 -7.51 9.57 0.39
N ARG A 117 -8.82 9.61 0.62
CA ARG A 117 -9.64 10.79 0.43
C ARG A 117 -9.24 11.93 1.37
N TYR A 118 -9.00 11.62 2.66
CA TYR A 118 -8.51 12.58 3.64
C TYR A 118 -7.22 13.26 3.18
N ASN A 119 -6.23 12.48 2.72
CA ASN A 119 -4.96 13.04 2.29
C ASN A 119 -5.08 13.78 0.95
N GLN A 120 -5.94 13.33 0.02
CA GLN A 120 -6.21 14.06 -1.22
C GLN A 120 -6.78 15.46 -0.94
N GLU A 121 -7.74 15.58 -0.01
CA GLU A 121 -8.28 16.87 0.41
C GLU A 121 -7.21 17.77 1.06
N ARG A 122 -6.33 17.22 1.90
CA ARG A 122 -5.22 17.97 2.52
C ARG A 122 -4.17 18.42 1.51
N VAL A 123 -3.86 17.61 0.51
CA VAL A 123 -2.98 18.02 -0.59
C VAL A 123 -3.56 19.20 -1.36
N ALA A 124 -4.87 19.22 -1.56
CA ALA A 124 -5.59 20.29 -2.25
C ALA A 124 -5.74 21.57 -1.41
N ASP A 125 -5.78 21.44 -0.07
CA ASP A 125 -6.07 22.54 0.85
C ASP A 125 -4.91 23.55 0.92
N ARG A 126 -5.09 24.69 0.25
CA ARG A 126 -4.08 25.77 0.22
C ARG A 126 -3.99 26.59 1.52
N MET A 127 -4.91 26.39 2.47
CA MET A 127 -4.85 27.00 3.79
C MET A 127 -3.89 26.26 4.73
N LEU A 128 -3.54 25.01 4.41
CA LEU A 128 -2.51 24.26 5.11
C LEU A 128 -1.12 24.74 4.66
N ASP A 129 -0.17 24.70 5.57
CA ASP A 129 1.21 24.99 5.26
C ASP A 129 1.84 23.94 4.32
N ARG A 130 3.02 24.25 3.79
CA ARG A 130 3.74 23.37 2.85
C ARG A 130 4.09 22.02 3.48
N ALA A 131 4.51 22.00 4.75
CA ALA A 131 4.95 20.80 5.43
C ALA A 131 3.80 19.82 5.63
N ASP A 132 2.65 20.31 6.09
CA ASP A 132 1.41 19.54 6.26
C ASP A 132 0.93 18.94 4.94
N ARG A 133 0.98 19.72 3.85
CA ARG A 133 0.62 19.26 2.51
C ARG A 133 1.61 18.24 1.96
N ALA A 134 2.90 18.40 2.24
CA ALA A 134 3.92 17.43 1.84
C ALA A 134 3.73 16.09 2.56
N VAL A 135 3.43 16.10 3.86
CA VAL A 135 3.08 14.88 4.61
C VAL A 135 1.85 14.21 4.03
N ALA A 136 0.80 14.97 3.74
CA ALA A 136 -0.42 14.42 3.11
C ALA A 136 -0.13 13.83 1.71
N LEU A 137 0.75 14.46 0.93
CA LEU A 137 1.19 13.95 -0.36
C LEU A 137 1.93 12.60 -0.21
N LYS A 138 2.87 12.49 0.73
CA LYS A 138 3.61 11.26 1.01
C LYS A 138 2.67 10.11 1.40
N PHE A 139 1.69 10.37 2.27
CA PHE A 139 0.65 9.40 2.58
C PHE A 139 -0.19 9.04 1.34
N LEU A 140 -0.64 10.00 0.56
CA LEU A 140 -1.48 9.74 -0.62
C LEU A 140 -0.77 8.84 -1.64
N VAL A 141 0.52 9.08 -1.90
CA VAL A 141 1.37 8.27 -2.78
C VAL A 141 1.41 6.83 -2.31
N HIS A 142 1.67 6.62 -1.03
CA HIS A 142 1.79 5.30 -0.43
C HIS A 142 0.44 4.56 -0.39
N LEU A 143 -0.58 5.18 0.17
CA LEU A 143 -1.89 4.55 0.43
C LEU A 143 -2.64 4.16 -0.84
N ILE A 144 -2.46 4.90 -1.95
CA ILE A 144 -2.99 4.46 -3.25
C ILE A 144 -2.25 3.20 -3.71
N GLY A 145 -0.95 3.10 -3.48
CA GLY A 145 -0.21 1.86 -3.70
C GLY A 145 -0.77 0.70 -2.89
N ASP A 146 -0.92 0.88 -1.57
CA ASP A 146 -1.48 -0.11 -0.64
C ASP A 146 -2.82 -0.66 -1.11
N LEU A 147 -3.74 0.23 -1.45
CA LEU A 147 -5.08 -0.17 -1.87
C LEU A 147 -5.08 -0.98 -3.17
N HIS A 148 -4.01 -0.90 -3.97
CA HIS A 148 -3.84 -1.70 -5.17
C HIS A 148 -3.13 -3.03 -4.93
N GLN A 149 -2.60 -3.29 -3.73
CA GLN A 149 -2.16 -4.60 -3.29
C GLN A 149 -3.39 -5.39 -2.84
N PRO A 150 -3.71 -6.52 -3.49
CA PRO A 150 -4.97 -7.22 -3.25
C PRO A 150 -5.24 -7.58 -1.79
N PHE A 151 -4.25 -8.07 -1.06
CA PHE A 151 -4.41 -8.51 0.32
C PHE A 151 -4.57 -7.37 1.34
N HIS A 152 -4.37 -6.12 0.94
CA HIS A 152 -4.72 -4.94 1.75
C HIS A 152 -6.23 -4.65 1.80
N ALA A 153 -7.02 -5.36 0.99
CA ALA A 153 -8.48 -5.23 0.98
C ALA A 153 -9.21 -6.49 1.44
N LEU A 154 -8.51 -7.44 2.09
CA LEU A 154 -9.10 -8.72 2.51
C LEU A 154 -8.98 -8.92 4.02
N GLY A 155 -10.11 -9.16 4.71
CA GLY A 155 -10.15 -9.36 6.17
C GLY A 155 -9.75 -10.76 6.65
N VAL A 156 -9.41 -11.70 5.76
CA VAL A 156 -9.06 -13.08 6.11
C VAL A 156 -7.64 -13.13 6.68
N GLU A 157 -7.49 -13.73 7.90
CA GLU A 157 -6.19 -13.95 8.52
C GLU A 157 -5.27 -12.71 8.46
N ARG A 158 -5.82 -11.53 8.77
CA ARG A 158 -5.12 -10.25 8.71
C ARG A 158 -4.53 -9.95 7.31
N GLY A 159 -5.38 -10.06 6.28
CA GLY A 159 -4.93 -9.87 4.90
C GLY A 159 -3.92 -10.93 4.44
N GLY A 160 -4.06 -12.17 4.90
CA GLY A 160 -3.13 -13.26 4.53
C GLY A 160 -1.83 -13.33 5.33
N ASN A 161 -1.56 -12.38 6.25
CA ASN A 161 -0.37 -12.43 7.13
C ASN A 161 -0.37 -13.66 8.06
N GLY A 162 -1.55 -14.18 8.39
CA GLY A 162 -1.71 -15.40 9.18
C GLY A 162 -1.64 -16.70 8.36
N ILE A 163 -1.45 -16.65 7.05
CA ILE A 163 -1.42 -17.83 6.16
C ILE A 163 0.03 -18.11 5.75
N PRO A 164 0.75 -19.03 6.43
CA PRO A 164 2.10 -19.44 6.04
C PRO A 164 2.04 -20.14 4.67
N VAL A 165 3.02 -19.84 3.81
CA VAL A 165 3.16 -20.44 2.48
C VAL A 165 4.62 -20.76 2.20
N SER A 166 4.89 -21.65 1.23
CA SER A 166 6.20 -21.78 0.61
C SER A 166 6.22 -21.00 -0.72
N VAL A 167 7.35 -20.42 -1.05
CA VAL A 167 7.54 -19.60 -2.24
C VAL A 167 8.71 -20.15 -3.04
N PHE A 168 8.46 -20.67 -4.23
CA PHE A 168 9.45 -21.30 -5.10
C PHE A 168 10.30 -22.35 -4.34
N GLY A 169 9.63 -23.21 -3.57
CA GLY A 169 10.26 -24.28 -2.79
C GLY A 169 10.89 -23.84 -1.46
N SER A 170 10.79 -22.55 -1.07
CA SER A 170 11.34 -22.05 0.18
C SER A 170 10.23 -21.58 1.13
N PRO A 171 10.22 -22.01 2.41
CA PRO A 171 9.35 -21.45 3.43
C PRO A 171 9.89 -20.10 3.98
N LYS A 172 11.06 -19.64 3.51
CA LYS A 172 11.72 -18.42 3.97
C LYS A 172 11.80 -17.39 2.85
N CYS A 173 11.18 -16.26 3.09
CA CYS A 173 11.28 -15.04 2.31
C CYS A 173 12.41 -14.15 2.81
N GLY A 174 12.75 -13.07 2.13
CA GLY A 174 13.86 -12.20 2.52
C GLY A 174 13.59 -10.72 2.30
N TYR A 175 14.12 -9.90 3.19
CA TYR A 175 14.23 -8.47 2.99
C TYR A 175 15.45 -8.10 2.13
N PRO A 176 15.47 -6.91 1.51
CA PRO A 176 16.61 -6.44 0.73
C PRO A 176 17.94 -6.38 1.50
N ASP A 177 17.89 -6.24 2.82
CA ASP A 177 19.05 -6.24 3.73
C ASP A 177 19.60 -7.65 4.01
N GLY A 178 18.97 -8.71 3.46
CA GLY A 178 19.35 -10.10 3.66
C GLY A 178 18.69 -10.79 4.85
N THR A 179 17.90 -10.07 5.66
CA THR A 179 17.12 -10.65 6.76
C THR A 179 16.09 -11.62 6.22
N ARG A 180 15.96 -12.81 6.85
CA ARG A 180 15.02 -13.87 6.46
C ARG A 180 13.89 -13.98 7.47
N PHE A 181 12.68 -14.23 6.96
CA PHE A 181 11.47 -14.44 7.76
C PHE A 181 10.62 -15.58 7.18
N ASP A 182 9.65 -16.07 7.95
CA ASP A 182 8.72 -17.10 7.45
C ASP A 182 7.76 -16.47 6.43
N CYS A 183 7.72 -17.02 5.21
CA CYS A 183 6.83 -16.52 4.16
C CYS A 183 5.37 -16.67 4.58
N ASN A 184 4.59 -15.68 4.27
CA ASN A 184 3.14 -15.71 4.36
C ASN A 184 2.52 -15.19 3.05
N LEU A 185 1.23 -15.43 2.89
CA LEU A 185 0.52 -15.07 1.66
C LEU A 185 0.53 -13.57 1.37
N HIS A 186 0.54 -12.73 2.41
CA HIS A 186 0.64 -11.29 2.27
C HIS A 186 2.01 -10.87 1.71
N SER A 187 3.10 -11.29 2.36
CA SER A 187 4.46 -10.96 1.94
C SER A 187 4.83 -11.50 0.56
N LEU A 188 4.25 -12.65 0.17
CA LEU A 188 4.36 -13.19 -1.18
C LEU A 188 3.93 -12.14 -2.23
N TRP A 189 2.77 -11.51 -2.02
CA TRP A 189 2.23 -10.50 -2.93
C TRP A 189 2.94 -9.15 -2.80
N ASP A 190 3.36 -8.76 -1.60
CA ASP A 190 4.07 -7.50 -1.40
C ASP A 190 5.36 -7.43 -2.20
N SER A 191 6.13 -8.53 -2.21
CA SER A 191 7.51 -8.48 -2.66
C SER A 191 7.95 -9.64 -3.55
N GLU A 192 7.65 -10.88 -3.17
CA GLU A 192 8.32 -12.05 -3.76
C GLU A 192 7.95 -12.26 -5.24
N LEU A 193 6.66 -12.10 -5.58
CA LEU A 193 6.21 -12.22 -6.99
C LEU A 193 6.77 -11.09 -7.87
N ILE A 194 6.88 -9.87 -7.33
CA ILE A 194 7.48 -8.74 -8.03
C ILE A 194 8.98 -8.97 -8.24
N ALA A 195 9.68 -9.37 -7.17
CA ALA A 195 11.12 -9.64 -7.20
C ALA A 195 11.48 -10.79 -8.15
N HIS A 196 10.63 -11.82 -8.24
CA HIS A 196 10.83 -12.96 -9.13
C HIS A 196 10.89 -12.57 -10.62
N ARG A 197 10.29 -11.44 -10.99
CA ARG A 197 10.38 -10.88 -12.34
C ARG A 197 11.79 -10.42 -12.72
N LYS A 198 12.66 -10.18 -11.75
CA LYS A 198 14.08 -9.80 -11.92
C LYS A 198 14.29 -8.52 -12.77
N LEU A 199 13.32 -7.63 -12.77
CA LEU A 199 13.42 -6.33 -13.43
C LEU A 199 13.73 -5.23 -12.42
N ARG A 200 14.62 -4.29 -12.81
CA ARG A 200 14.83 -3.06 -12.05
C ARG A 200 13.67 -2.08 -12.28
N ASP A 201 13.42 -1.19 -11.35
CA ASP A 201 12.28 -0.27 -11.33
C ASP A 201 12.01 0.43 -12.68
N ARG A 202 13.04 1.07 -13.27
CA ARG A 202 12.88 1.77 -14.58
C ARG A 202 12.47 0.82 -15.71
N ALA A 203 13.05 -0.37 -15.77
CA ALA A 203 12.73 -1.36 -16.80
C ALA A 203 11.32 -1.92 -16.59
N TYR A 204 10.93 -2.16 -15.36
CA TYR A 204 9.61 -2.67 -15.04
C TYR A 204 8.53 -1.59 -15.28
N ALA A 205 8.75 -0.36 -14.86
CA ALA A 205 7.82 0.73 -15.14
C ALA A 205 7.63 0.93 -16.67
N ALA A 206 8.70 0.85 -17.46
CA ALA A 206 8.59 0.90 -18.92
C ALA A 206 7.77 -0.27 -19.51
N GLU A 207 7.83 -1.46 -18.92
CA GLU A 207 6.97 -2.59 -19.27
C GLU A 207 5.51 -2.31 -18.94
N LEU A 208 5.23 -1.78 -17.73
CA LEU A 208 3.89 -1.40 -17.31
C LEU A 208 3.29 -0.34 -18.24
N GLU A 209 4.06 0.66 -18.66
CA GLU A 209 3.63 1.69 -19.62
C GLU A 209 3.28 1.10 -20.99
N ARG A 210 4.06 0.13 -21.48
CA ARG A 210 3.70 -0.58 -22.71
C ARG A 210 2.38 -1.32 -22.56
N GLN A 211 2.12 -1.95 -21.40
CA GLN A 211 0.87 -2.64 -21.12
C GLN A 211 -0.30 -1.66 -20.98
N VAL A 212 -0.10 -0.49 -20.33
CA VAL A 212 -1.09 0.60 -20.28
C VAL A 212 -1.54 0.98 -21.68
N ALA A 213 -0.59 1.24 -22.57
CA ALA A 213 -0.90 1.61 -23.96
C ALA A 213 -1.58 0.47 -24.74
N ALA A 214 -1.05 -0.76 -24.65
CA ALA A 214 -1.55 -1.91 -25.40
C ALA A 214 -2.95 -2.36 -24.94
N ARG A 215 -3.24 -2.25 -23.65
CA ARG A 215 -4.52 -2.67 -23.05
C ARG A 215 -5.54 -1.55 -22.94
N GLY A 216 -5.13 -0.31 -23.17
CA GLY A 216 -5.98 0.87 -23.03
C GLY A 216 -6.43 1.11 -21.59
N TRP A 217 -5.61 0.73 -20.58
CA TRP A 217 -5.95 0.97 -19.19
C TRP A 217 -6.02 2.46 -18.88
N LYS A 218 -7.04 2.85 -18.12
CA LYS A 218 -7.28 4.25 -17.73
C LYS A 218 -7.62 4.30 -16.25
N ALA A 219 -7.28 5.41 -15.62
CA ALA A 219 -7.75 5.70 -14.27
C ALA A 219 -9.27 5.85 -14.28
N SER A 220 -9.93 5.20 -13.33
CA SER A 220 -11.38 5.29 -13.14
C SER A 220 -11.76 4.79 -11.74
N GLY A 221 -12.98 5.07 -11.34
CA GLY A 221 -13.55 4.59 -10.08
C GLY A 221 -13.12 5.40 -8.86
N SER A 222 -13.64 5.00 -7.71
CA SER A 222 -13.40 5.55 -6.39
C SER A 222 -12.52 4.60 -5.56
N ALA A 223 -11.98 5.08 -4.44
CA ALA A 223 -11.21 4.24 -3.52
C ALA A 223 -12.00 3.01 -3.02
N ALA A 224 -13.32 3.14 -2.84
CA ALA A 224 -14.17 2.01 -2.47
C ALA A 224 -14.27 0.95 -3.59
N GLU A 225 -14.39 1.38 -4.84
CA GLU A 225 -14.38 0.47 -5.99
C GLU A 225 -13.01 -0.18 -6.18
N TRP A 226 -11.91 0.56 -5.99
CA TRP A 226 -10.55 0.01 -6.05
C TRP A 226 -10.31 -1.04 -4.95
N ALA A 227 -10.88 -0.82 -3.75
CA ALA A 227 -10.86 -1.79 -2.66
C ALA A 227 -11.57 -3.09 -3.07
N MET A 228 -12.74 -3.00 -3.71
CA MET A 228 -13.47 -4.17 -4.17
C MET A 228 -12.78 -4.91 -5.31
N GLU A 229 -12.09 -4.21 -6.21
CA GLU A 229 -11.22 -4.84 -7.22
C GLU A 229 -10.09 -5.64 -6.56
N SER A 230 -9.40 -5.05 -5.58
CA SER A 230 -8.34 -5.69 -4.80
C SER A 230 -8.87 -6.89 -4.01
N HIS A 231 -10.01 -6.73 -3.34
CA HIS A 231 -10.69 -7.80 -2.59
C HIS A 231 -11.03 -9.01 -3.49
N ALA A 232 -11.59 -8.77 -4.68
CA ALA A 232 -11.94 -9.84 -5.61
C ALA A 232 -10.70 -10.62 -6.07
N LEU A 233 -9.60 -9.93 -6.34
CA LEU A 233 -8.33 -10.56 -6.72
C LEU A 233 -7.72 -11.34 -5.54
N ALA A 234 -7.68 -10.78 -4.34
CA ALA A 234 -7.17 -11.46 -3.16
C ALA A 234 -7.94 -12.74 -2.86
N LYS A 235 -9.28 -12.68 -2.95
CA LYS A 235 -10.15 -13.84 -2.77
C LYS A 235 -9.83 -14.96 -3.79
N ALA A 236 -9.60 -14.61 -5.06
CA ALA A 236 -9.26 -15.56 -6.12
C ALA A 236 -7.84 -16.14 -5.97
N ALA A 237 -6.95 -15.42 -5.30
CA ALA A 237 -5.54 -15.76 -5.12
C ALA A 237 -5.24 -16.48 -3.79
N LEU A 238 -6.26 -16.77 -2.97
CA LEU A 238 -6.08 -17.45 -1.70
C LEU A 238 -5.39 -18.81 -1.88
N LEU A 239 -4.37 -19.06 -1.08
CA LEU A 239 -3.73 -20.35 -0.91
C LEU A 239 -4.16 -20.96 0.45
N PRO A 240 -4.20 -22.29 0.55
CA PRO A 240 -4.34 -22.94 1.84
C PRO A 240 -3.09 -22.70 2.70
N ARG A 241 -3.21 -22.86 4.01
CA ARG A 241 -2.05 -22.81 4.92
C ARG A 241 -1.00 -23.83 4.48
N HIS A 242 0.26 -23.40 4.43
CA HIS A 242 1.39 -24.17 3.91
C HIS A 242 1.27 -24.55 2.42
N GLY A 243 0.44 -23.85 1.66
CA GLY A 243 0.36 -23.98 0.21
C GLY A 243 1.65 -23.49 -0.46
N GLU A 244 1.88 -23.99 -1.67
CA GLU A 244 3.05 -23.64 -2.48
C GLU A 244 2.69 -22.59 -3.53
N ALA A 245 3.40 -21.48 -3.52
CA ALA A 245 3.40 -20.50 -4.60
C ALA A 245 4.55 -20.84 -5.56
N ASP A 246 4.27 -21.72 -6.49
CA ASP A 246 5.20 -22.19 -7.51
C ASP A 246 5.17 -21.30 -8.79
N GLU A 247 5.89 -21.74 -9.83
CA GLU A 247 5.88 -21.09 -11.15
C GLU A 247 4.49 -21.07 -11.79
N GLY A 248 3.61 -22.03 -11.47
CA GLY A 248 2.22 -22.06 -11.94
C GLY A 248 1.42 -20.93 -11.34
N TYR A 249 1.53 -20.77 -10.00
CA TYR A 249 0.91 -19.67 -9.27
C TYR A 249 1.43 -18.30 -9.76
N TYR A 250 2.75 -18.16 -9.93
CA TYR A 250 3.37 -16.95 -10.47
C TYR A 250 2.79 -16.58 -11.85
N ARG A 251 2.77 -17.50 -12.80
CA ARG A 251 2.23 -17.25 -14.14
C ARG A 251 0.73 -16.91 -14.13
N ALA A 252 -0.03 -17.50 -13.22
CA ALA A 252 -1.45 -17.24 -13.09
C ALA A 252 -1.77 -15.80 -12.62
N HIS A 253 -0.87 -15.20 -11.82
CA HIS A 253 -1.17 -13.95 -11.14
C HIS A 253 -0.37 -12.73 -11.62
N MET A 254 0.73 -12.91 -12.37
CA MET A 254 1.57 -11.77 -12.77
C MET A 254 0.86 -10.73 -13.62
N ALA A 255 -0.06 -11.16 -14.49
CA ALA A 255 -0.83 -10.21 -15.29
C ALA A 255 -1.74 -9.31 -14.42
N GLN A 256 -2.30 -9.85 -13.34
CA GLN A 256 -3.07 -9.08 -12.37
C GLN A 256 -2.18 -8.14 -11.55
N ILE A 257 -1.00 -8.60 -11.12
CA ILE A 257 -0.03 -7.75 -10.40
C ILE A 257 0.39 -6.58 -11.29
N ASP A 258 0.79 -6.82 -12.54
CA ASP A 258 1.15 -5.77 -13.49
C ASP A 258 -0.01 -4.77 -13.66
N GLN A 259 -1.24 -5.24 -13.80
CA GLN A 259 -2.42 -4.40 -13.91
C GLN A 259 -2.65 -3.56 -12.64
N ARG A 260 -2.51 -4.14 -11.45
CA ARG A 260 -2.70 -3.40 -10.18
C ARG A 260 -1.65 -2.32 -9.99
N LEU A 261 -0.38 -2.61 -10.29
CA LEU A 261 0.71 -1.63 -10.25
C LEU A 261 0.46 -0.48 -11.22
N ALA A 262 0.09 -0.79 -12.47
CA ALA A 262 -0.20 0.21 -13.50
C ALA A 262 -1.42 1.07 -13.13
N LEU A 263 -2.55 0.44 -12.73
CA LEU A 263 -3.76 1.16 -12.33
C LEU A 263 -3.52 2.01 -11.08
N GLY A 264 -2.73 1.52 -10.12
CA GLY A 264 -2.31 2.30 -8.95
C GLY A 264 -1.62 3.60 -9.37
N GLY A 265 -0.67 3.51 -10.30
CA GLY A 265 0.03 4.68 -10.83
C GLY A 265 -0.89 5.64 -11.59
N LEU A 266 -1.74 5.15 -12.48
CA LEU A 266 -2.70 5.96 -13.22
C LEU A 266 -3.67 6.69 -12.28
N ARG A 267 -4.19 6.01 -11.27
CA ARG A 267 -5.14 6.54 -10.28
C ARG A 267 -4.47 7.54 -9.33
N LEU A 268 -3.21 7.29 -8.95
CA LEU A 268 -2.41 8.26 -8.21
C LEU A 268 -2.19 9.53 -9.03
N ALA A 269 -1.84 9.40 -10.30
CA ALA A 269 -1.70 10.56 -11.19
C ALA A 269 -3.02 11.33 -11.31
N GLN A 270 -4.15 10.65 -11.49
CA GLN A 270 -5.47 11.29 -11.53
C GLN A 270 -5.74 12.05 -10.22
N ALA A 271 -5.58 11.40 -9.07
CA ALA A 271 -5.81 12.02 -7.76
C ALA A 271 -4.97 13.29 -7.56
N LEU A 272 -3.69 13.25 -7.97
CA LEU A 272 -2.79 14.40 -7.89
C LEU A 272 -3.15 15.49 -8.90
N ASN A 273 -3.50 15.11 -10.15
CA ASN A 273 -3.93 16.06 -11.15
C ASN A 273 -5.20 16.81 -10.71
N GLU A 274 -6.15 16.12 -10.07
CA GLU A 274 -7.37 16.73 -9.51
C GLU A 274 -7.06 17.64 -8.31
N ALA A 275 -6.23 17.17 -7.35
CA ALA A 275 -5.94 17.89 -6.12
C ALA A 275 -5.09 19.16 -6.32
N LEU A 276 -4.20 19.15 -7.31
CA LEU A 276 -3.19 20.20 -7.50
C LEU A 276 -3.44 21.11 -8.72
N VAL A 277 -4.56 20.92 -9.42
CA VAL A 277 -4.97 21.87 -10.48
C VAL A 277 -5.16 23.27 -9.87
N ALA A 278 -4.59 24.27 -10.52
CA ALA A 278 -4.89 25.66 -10.16
C ALA A 278 -6.39 25.95 -10.40
N PRO A 279 -7.09 26.65 -9.47
CA PRO A 279 -8.44 27.09 -9.79
C PRO A 279 -8.42 27.85 -11.13
N SER A 280 -9.34 27.48 -12.03
CA SER A 280 -9.59 28.29 -13.22
C SER A 280 -9.90 29.72 -12.76
N ARG A 281 -9.13 30.70 -13.26
CA ARG A 281 -9.33 32.12 -13.00
C ARG A 281 -10.65 32.57 -13.61
#